data_343f5dba6677267be246e31c93d4cfce
#
_entry.id   343f5dba6677267be246e31c93d4cfce
#
_cell.length_a   1.000
_cell.length_b   1.000
_cell.length_c   1.000
_cell.angle_alpha   90.00
_cell.angle_beta   90.00
_cell.angle_gamma   90.00
#
_symmetry.space_group_name_H-M   'P 1'
#
loop_
_entity.id
_entity.type
_entity.pdbx_description
1 polymer ?
#
loop_
_entity_poly.entity_id
_entity_poly.type
_entity_poly.pdbx_seq_one_letter_code
_entity_poly.pdbx_strand_id
1 'polypeptide(L)'
;MTRLVFDPWIPWALWSPIALTAVGLWCAYVVVSRRRLVGPRRKLVLALMAVAVAIPLLMLLNPVWVRELPPPAGKPLLTLLVDRSSSMATTDGAGNQARLSVAGKLAETLAKDLGTRFDVEVKTFSELPTTASTESLRDEKPNGDVTDLATAVTGSLTDRPRGQAIWLLSDGIHNA
;
A
#
# COMPACT_ATOMS: atom_id res chain seq x y z
N MET A 1 -12.84 3.50 -14.64
CA MET A 1 -12.41 4.59 -15.54
C MET A 1 -10.98 4.99 -15.19
N THR A 2 -10.15 5.34 -16.18
CA THR A 2 -8.81 5.86 -15.91
C THR A 2 -8.87 7.38 -15.99
N ARG A 3 -8.33 8.06 -15.00
CA ARG A 3 -8.19 9.53 -15.01
C ARG A 3 -6.77 9.94 -14.69
N LEU A 4 -6.32 11.02 -15.33
CA LEU A 4 -5.05 11.66 -15.01
C LEU A 4 -5.27 12.55 -13.79
N VAL A 5 -4.48 12.35 -12.76
CA VAL A 5 -4.48 13.17 -11.54
C VAL A 5 -3.08 13.73 -11.35
N PHE A 6 -2.99 14.98 -10.91
CA PHE A 6 -1.72 15.59 -10.54
C PHE A 6 -1.56 15.47 -9.02
N ASP A 7 -0.51 14.80 -8.60
CA ASP A 7 -0.14 14.62 -7.19
C ASP A 7 1.26 15.25 -6.96
N PRO A 8 1.33 16.58 -6.85
CA PRO A 8 2.60 17.29 -6.86
C PRO A 8 3.44 16.92 -5.64
N TRP A 9 4.73 16.65 -5.86
CA TRP A 9 5.71 16.33 -4.83
C TRP A 9 5.94 17.48 -3.85
N ILE A 10 5.60 18.69 -4.26
CA ILE A 10 5.69 19.89 -3.43
C ILE A 10 4.33 20.58 -3.36
N PRO A 11 3.99 21.24 -2.24
CA PRO A 11 2.74 21.99 -2.11
C PRO A 11 2.58 23.03 -3.23
N TRP A 12 1.36 23.21 -3.72
CA TRP A 12 1.03 24.16 -4.78
C TRP A 12 1.53 25.59 -4.47
N ALA A 13 1.57 25.95 -3.17
CA ALA A 13 2.08 27.24 -2.71
C ALA A 13 3.58 27.45 -3.03
N LEU A 14 4.37 26.39 -3.11
CA LEU A 14 5.78 26.43 -3.48
C LEU A 14 5.98 26.19 -4.97
N TRP A 15 5.16 25.31 -5.56
CA TRP A 15 5.25 25.02 -7.00
C TRP A 15 4.96 26.24 -7.87
N SER A 16 3.92 27.01 -7.53
CA SER A 16 3.49 28.16 -8.33
C SER A 16 4.55 29.26 -8.44
N PRO A 17 5.23 29.72 -7.37
CA PRO A 17 6.28 30.72 -7.51
C PRO A 17 7.51 30.20 -8.27
N ILE A 18 7.85 28.90 -8.14
CA ILE A 18 8.93 28.29 -8.91
C ILE A 18 8.60 28.32 -10.40
N ALA A 19 7.39 27.92 -10.77
CA ALA A 19 6.94 27.93 -12.15
C ALA A 19 6.92 29.36 -12.74
N LEU A 20 6.37 30.32 -11.99
CA LEU A 20 6.34 31.72 -12.40
C LEU A 20 7.75 32.29 -12.60
N THR A 21 8.67 31.99 -11.70
CA THR A 21 10.06 32.45 -11.80
C THR A 21 10.75 31.84 -13.02
N ALA A 22 10.59 30.53 -13.25
CA ALA A 22 11.18 29.84 -14.39
C ALA A 22 10.65 30.37 -15.73
N VAL A 23 9.34 30.56 -15.83
CA VAL A 23 8.71 31.15 -17.03
C VAL A 23 9.13 32.61 -17.21
N GLY A 24 9.20 33.38 -16.12
CA GLY A 24 9.68 34.77 -16.16
C GLY A 24 11.11 34.90 -16.69
N LEU A 25 12.02 34.05 -16.20
CA LEU A 25 13.40 33.99 -16.67
C LEU A 25 13.48 33.59 -18.15
N TRP A 26 12.69 32.60 -18.56
CA TRP A 26 12.60 32.24 -19.98
C TRP A 26 12.11 33.39 -20.86
N CYS A 27 11.04 34.07 -20.45
CA CYS A 27 10.52 35.25 -21.15
C CYS A 27 11.57 36.37 -21.24
N ALA A 28 12.26 36.67 -20.14
CA ALA A 28 13.35 37.65 -20.12
C ALA A 28 14.44 37.28 -21.13
N TYR A 29 14.83 36.00 -21.15
CA TYR A 29 15.80 35.51 -22.13
C TYR A 29 15.31 35.65 -23.58
N VAL A 30 14.02 35.37 -23.85
CA VAL A 30 13.41 35.56 -25.18
C VAL A 30 13.56 37.04 -25.65
N VAL A 31 13.37 38.00 -24.76
CA VAL A 31 13.49 39.44 -25.06
C VAL A 31 14.95 39.81 -25.33
N VAL A 32 15.85 39.41 -24.44
CA VAL A 32 17.29 39.73 -24.55
C VAL A 32 17.93 39.05 -25.76
N SER A 33 17.55 37.81 -26.07
CA SER A 33 18.08 37.06 -27.22
C SER A 33 17.70 37.64 -28.59
N ARG A 34 16.67 38.50 -28.64
CA ARG A 34 16.29 39.19 -29.90
C ARG A 34 17.43 39.97 -30.51
N ARG A 35 18.34 40.52 -29.70
CA ARG A 35 19.48 41.34 -30.15
C ARG A 35 20.72 40.52 -30.53
N ARG A 36 20.82 39.27 -30.10
CA ARG A 36 22.03 38.46 -30.24
C ARG A 36 21.92 37.31 -31.23
N LEU A 37 20.71 36.75 -31.41
CA LEU A 37 20.47 35.60 -32.27
C LEU A 37 19.50 35.93 -33.39
N VAL A 38 19.86 35.61 -34.61
CA VAL A 38 19.06 35.88 -35.84
C VAL A 38 18.75 34.54 -36.53
N GLY A 39 17.56 34.46 -37.13
CA GLY A 39 17.18 33.34 -38.00
C GLY A 39 16.74 32.06 -37.28
N PRO A 40 16.82 30.90 -37.97
CA PRO A 40 16.27 29.62 -37.49
C PRO A 40 16.96 29.09 -36.23
N ARG A 41 18.26 29.39 -36.03
CA ARG A 41 19.02 29.00 -34.83
C ARG A 41 18.40 29.55 -33.54
N ARG A 42 17.85 30.79 -33.59
CA ARG A 42 17.17 31.38 -32.45
C ARG A 42 15.93 30.57 -32.04
N LYS A 43 15.09 30.18 -33.02
CA LYS A 43 13.88 29.39 -32.76
C LYS A 43 14.24 28.03 -32.10
N LEU A 44 15.29 27.36 -32.59
CA LEU A 44 15.76 26.11 -32.06
C LEU A 44 16.24 26.26 -30.61
N VAL A 45 17.07 27.26 -30.31
CA VAL A 45 17.57 27.47 -28.93
C VAL A 45 16.41 27.80 -27.98
N LEU A 46 15.46 28.64 -28.37
CA LEU A 46 14.31 28.99 -27.55
C LEU A 46 13.41 27.78 -27.31
N ALA A 47 13.21 26.91 -28.31
CA ALA A 47 12.44 25.68 -28.16
C ALA A 47 13.13 24.69 -27.20
N LEU A 48 14.43 24.50 -27.34
CA LEU A 48 15.20 23.64 -26.44
C LEU A 48 15.17 24.15 -24.99
N MET A 49 15.31 25.47 -24.79
CA MET A 49 15.19 26.06 -23.46
C MET A 49 13.77 25.92 -22.87
N ALA A 50 12.73 26.09 -23.70
CA ALA A 50 11.35 25.86 -23.26
C ALA A 50 11.14 24.42 -22.79
N VAL A 51 11.64 23.44 -23.54
CA VAL A 51 11.59 22.02 -23.17
C VAL A 51 12.37 21.77 -21.89
N ALA A 52 13.58 22.34 -21.77
CA ALA A 52 14.42 22.19 -20.58
C ALA A 52 13.76 22.76 -19.30
N VAL A 53 12.90 23.79 -19.42
CA VAL A 53 12.12 24.33 -18.31
C VAL A 53 10.84 23.52 -18.08
N ALA A 54 10.16 23.11 -19.14
CA ALA A 54 8.88 22.42 -19.05
C ALA A 54 9.01 21.00 -18.43
N ILE A 55 10.05 20.24 -18.78
CA ILE A 55 10.22 18.87 -18.29
C ILE A 55 10.33 18.82 -16.76
N PRO A 56 11.22 19.58 -16.09
CA PRO A 56 11.30 19.56 -14.63
C PRO A 56 9.99 20.04 -13.96
N LEU A 57 9.34 21.05 -14.50
CA LEU A 57 8.06 21.54 -13.98
C LEU A 57 6.96 20.46 -14.07
N LEU A 58 6.89 19.73 -15.18
CA LEU A 58 5.97 18.60 -15.34
C LEU A 58 6.31 17.44 -14.41
N MET A 59 7.59 17.14 -14.21
CA MET A 59 8.03 16.11 -13.27
C MET A 59 7.61 16.45 -11.83
N LEU A 60 7.73 17.72 -11.42
CA LEU A 60 7.30 18.17 -10.10
C LEU A 60 5.78 18.11 -9.91
N LEU A 61 5.00 18.18 -10.98
CA LEU A 61 3.55 17.98 -10.96
C LEU A 61 3.15 16.52 -10.76
N ASN A 62 4.07 15.57 -10.96
CA ASN A 62 3.87 14.15 -10.81
C ASN A 62 2.53 13.66 -11.40
N PRO A 63 2.36 13.68 -12.72
CA PRO A 63 1.14 13.21 -13.35
C PRO A 63 0.99 11.68 -13.15
N VAL A 64 -0.06 11.25 -12.45
CA VAL A 64 -0.33 9.86 -12.13
C VAL A 64 -1.61 9.40 -12.81
N TRP A 65 -1.56 8.25 -13.47
CA TRP A 65 -2.75 7.59 -14.00
C TRP A 65 -3.43 6.80 -12.89
N VAL A 66 -4.56 7.31 -12.40
CA VAL A 66 -5.39 6.62 -11.41
C VAL A 66 -6.44 5.79 -12.13
N ARG A 67 -6.42 4.49 -11.92
CA ARG A 67 -7.46 3.58 -12.37
C ARG A 67 -8.40 3.30 -11.21
N GLU A 68 -9.62 3.82 -11.29
CA GLU A 68 -10.67 3.44 -10.35
C GLU A 68 -11.10 2.00 -10.63
N LEU A 69 -10.86 1.13 -9.68
CA LEU A 69 -11.38 -0.24 -9.72
C LEU A 69 -12.83 -0.20 -9.23
N PRO A 70 -13.76 -0.89 -9.90
CA PRO A 70 -15.10 -1.02 -9.37
C PRO A 70 -15.03 -1.67 -7.98
N PRO A 71 -15.88 -1.25 -7.03
CA PRO A 71 -15.95 -1.92 -5.74
C PRO A 71 -16.26 -3.41 -5.96
N PRO A 72 -15.72 -4.30 -5.12
CA PRO A 72 -16.02 -5.72 -5.21
C PRO A 72 -17.54 -5.94 -5.07
N ALA A 73 -18.08 -6.82 -5.89
CA ALA A 73 -19.47 -7.22 -5.79
C ALA A 73 -19.65 -8.06 -4.51
N GLY A 74 -20.36 -7.53 -3.52
CA GLY A 74 -20.56 -8.16 -2.22
C GLY A 74 -19.72 -7.56 -1.09
N LYS A 75 -19.72 -8.24 0.07
CA LYS A 75 -18.89 -7.84 1.21
C LYS A 75 -17.41 -8.04 0.85
N PRO A 76 -16.51 -7.08 1.19
CA PRO A 76 -15.08 -7.30 1.05
C PRO A 76 -14.63 -8.43 1.98
N LEU A 77 -13.66 -9.23 1.53
CA LEU A 77 -13.07 -10.30 2.32
C LEU A 77 -12.13 -9.71 3.37
N LEU A 78 -12.29 -10.15 4.62
CA LEU A 78 -11.34 -9.92 5.70
C LEU A 78 -10.76 -11.28 6.15
N THR A 79 -9.49 -11.50 5.87
CA THR A 79 -8.79 -12.70 6.32
C THR A 79 -8.12 -12.42 7.66
N LEU A 80 -8.54 -13.14 8.71
CA LEU A 80 -7.86 -13.16 10.00
C LEU A 80 -6.82 -14.27 9.96
N LEU A 81 -5.54 -13.91 9.93
CA LEU A 81 -4.42 -14.83 9.81
C LEU A 81 -3.76 -15.00 11.18
N VAL A 82 -3.94 -16.16 11.80
CA VAL A 82 -3.50 -16.46 13.17
C VAL A 82 -2.27 -17.35 13.13
N ASP A 83 -1.20 -16.90 13.76
CA ASP A 83 0.04 -17.66 13.93
C ASP A 83 -0.18 -18.80 14.92
N ARG A 84 0.20 -20.03 14.52
CA ARG A 84 0.17 -21.22 15.35
C ARG A 84 1.53 -21.85 15.59
N SER A 85 2.60 -21.10 15.31
CA SER A 85 3.96 -21.57 15.57
C SER A 85 4.19 -21.93 17.05
N SER A 86 5.23 -22.66 17.33
CA SER A 86 5.57 -23.11 18.69
C SER A 86 5.82 -21.96 19.68
N SER A 87 6.27 -20.78 19.21
CA SER A 87 6.42 -19.56 20.03
C SER A 87 5.10 -19.07 20.62
N MET A 88 3.98 -19.31 19.95
CA MET A 88 2.64 -18.97 20.43
C MET A 88 2.14 -19.83 21.59
N ALA A 89 2.89 -20.86 21.96
CA ALA A 89 2.64 -21.66 23.19
C ALA A 89 3.01 -20.94 24.49
N THR A 90 3.81 -19.87 24.38
CA THR A 90 4.28 -19.09 25.54
C THR A 90 3.12 -18.52 26.34
N THR A 91 3.14 -18.73 27.67
CA THR A 91 2.07 -18.35 28.60
C THR A 91 2.35 -16.99 29.27
N ASP A 92 2.65 -15.98 28.47
CA ASP A 92 2.87 -14.59 28.89
C ASP A 92 1.75 -13.62 28.44
N GLY A 93 0.70 -14.19 27.84
CA GLY A 93 -0.47 -13.42 27.43
C GLY A 93 -1.30 -12.91 28.61
N ALA A 94 -2.31 -12.08 28.32
CA ALA A 94 -3.20 -11.52 29.32
C ALA A 94 -3.82 -12.60 30.21
N GLY A 95 -3.62 -12.50 31.53
CA GLY A 95 -4.09 -13.49 32.50
C GLY A 95 -3.30 -14.81 32.50
N ASN A 96 -2.02 -14.78 32.15
CA ASN A 96 -1.13 -15.97 32.12
C ASN A 96 -1.62 -17.10 31.17
N GLN A 97 -2.27 -16.68 30.07
CA GLN A 97 -2.76 -17.57 29.03
C GLN A 97 -1.73 -17.69 27.89
N ALA A 98 -1.79 -18.79 27.16
CA ALA A 98 -0.98 -18.97 25.96
C ALA A 98 -1.34 -17.90 24.93
N ARG A 99 -0.34 -17.35 24.23
CA ARG A 99 -0.53 -16.32 23.19
C ARG A 99 -1.55 -16.76 22.14
N LEU A 100 -1.50 -18.03 21.70
CA LEU A 100 -2.47 -18.59 20.75
C LEU A 100 -3.91 -18.50 21.27
N SER A 101 -4.13 -18.81 22.57
CA SER A 101 -5.46 -18.72 23.17
C SER A 101 -6.00 -17.27 23.18
N VAL A 102 -5.13 -16.30 23.46
CA VAL A 102 -5.48 -14.87 23.42
C VAL A 102 -5.79 -14.44 21.99
N ALA A 103 -4.95 -14.83 21.01
CA ALA A 103 -5.15 -14.55 19.60
C ALA A 103 -6.46 -15.17 19.07
N GLY A 104 -6.76 -16.42 19.45
CA GLY A 104 -8.00 -17.10 19.08
C GLY A 104 -9.26 -16.39 19.60
N LYS A 105 -9.26 -15.96 20.88
CA LYS A 105 -10.36 -15.17 21.45
C LYS A 105 -10.55 -13.82 20.74
N LEU A 106 -9.45 -13.17 20.41
CA LEU A 106 -9.49 -11.92 19.66
C LEU A 106 -10.04 -12.15 18.25
N ALA A 107 -9.59 -13.19 17.56
CA ALA A 107 -10.08 -13.54 16.23
C ALA A 107 -11.60 -13.83 16.25
N GLU A 108 -12.09 -14.56 17.26
CA GLU A 108 -13.53 -14.82 17.43
C GLU A 108 -14.33 -13.52 17.64
N THR A 109 -13.84 -12.64 18.49
CA THR A 109 -14.47 -11.35 18.76
C THR A 109 -14.53 -10.51 17.50
N LEU A 110 -13.40 -10.40 16.78
CA LEU A 110 -13.31 -9.66 15.52
C LEU A 110 -14.23 -10.25 14.44
N ALA A 111 -14.30 -11.58 14.33
CA ALA A 111 -15.18 -12.23 13.36
C ALA A 111 -16.65 -11.91 13.61
N LYS A 112 -17.09 -11.86 14.88
CA LYS A 112 -18.46 -11.47 15.25
C LYS A 112 -18.74 -10.00 14.95
N ASP A 113 -17.86 -9.11 15.37
CA ASP A 113 -18.07 -7.67 15.26
C ASP A 113 -18.03 -7.20 13.81
N LEU A 114 -17.15 -7.78 13.00
CA LEU A 114 -16.93 -7.38 11.62
C LEU A 114 -17.74 -8.17 10.60
N GLY A 115 -18.32 -9.32 10.96
CA GLY A 115 -19.08 -10.19 10.06
C GLY A 115 -20.33 -9.55 9.43
N THR A 116 -20.82 -8.44 9.98
CA THR A 116 -21.91 -7.64 9.37
C THR A 116 -21.42 -6.84 8.15
N ARG A 117 -20.15 -6.39 8.17
CA ARG A 117 -19.55 -5.50 7.15
C ARG A 117 -18.66 -6.25 6.17
N PHE A 118 -18.01 -7.31 6.63
CA PHE A 118 -17.02 -8.08 5.90
C PHE A 118 -17.45 -9.54 5.78
N ASP A 119 -16.97 -10.20 4.74
CA ASP A 119 -16.93 -11.65 4.66
C ASP A 119 -15.66 -12.09 5.39
N VAL A 120 -15.81 -12.64 6.62
CA VAL A 120 -14.66 -12.91 7.47
C VAL A 120 -14.24 -14.36 7.31
N GLU A 121 -13.01 -14.55 6.88
CA GLU A 121 -12.37 -15.86 6.80
C GLU A 121 -11.23 -15.96 7.82
N VAL A 122 -11.18 -17.06 8.56
CA VAL A 122 -10.11 -17.32 9.53
C VAL A 122 -9.17 -18.36 8.97
N LYS A 123 -7.88 -18.05 9.00
CA LYS A 123 -6.79 -18.95 8.63
C LYS A 123 -5.76 -19.02 9.73
N THR A 124 -5.22 -20.21 9.96
CA THR A 124 -4.03 -20.41 10.79
C THR A 124 -2.83 -20.65 9.90
N PHE A 125 -1.66 -20.30 10.37
CA PHE A 125 -0.41 -20.55 9.66
C PHE A 125 0.75 -20.86 10.60
N SER A 126 1.70 -21.58 10.08
CA SER A 126 3.09 -21.68 10.52
C SER A 126 3.99 -21.54 9.27
N GLU A 127 4.04 -22.55 8.42
CA GLU A 127 4.67 -22.48 7.09
C GLU A 127 3.66 -22.06 6.01
N LEU A 128 2.50 -22.70 5.97
CA LEU A 128 1.46 -22.46 4.97
C LEU A 128 0.14 -22.06 5.64
N PRO A 129 -0.64 -21.17 5.02
CA PRO A 129 -1.96 -20.81 5.52
C PRO A 129 -2.95 -21.97 5.32
N THR A 130 -3.70 -22.29 6.36
CA THR A 130 -4.76 -23.31 6.36
C THR A 130 -6.04 -22.69 6.87
N THR A 131 -7.15 -22.92 6.18
CA THR A 131 -8.47 -22.43 6.63
C THR A 131 -8.84 -23.12 7.95
N ALA A 132 -9.26 -22.31 8.91
CA ALA A 132 -9.70 -22.77 10.22
C ALA A 132 -11.07 -22.18 10.56
N SER A 133 -11.85 -22.87 11.36
CA SER A 133 -13.06 -22.27 11.92
C SER A 133 -12.73 -21.52 13.21
N THR A 134 -13.52 -20.49 13.54
CA THR A 134 -13.37 -19.77 14.81
C THR A 134 -13.50 -20.67 16.03
N GLU A 135 -14.28 -21.74 15.91
CA GLU A 135 -14.47 -22.74 16.97
C GLU A 135 -13.24 -23.63 17.15
N SER A 136 -12.60 -24.05 16.05
CA SER A 136 -11.41 -24.90 16.09
C SER A 136 -10.20 -24.18 16.69
N LEU A 137 -10.12 -22.86 16.62
CA LEU A 137 -9.02 -22.09 17.22
C LEU A 137 -8.90 -22.24 18.74
N ARG A 138 -9.99 -22.56 19.44
CA ARG A 138 -9.97 -22.72 20.91
C ARG A 138 -9.22 -23.97 21.35
N ASP A 139 -9.32 -25.01 20.54
CA ASP A 139 -8.73 -26.33 20.82
C ASP A 139 -7.43 -26.56 20.02
N GLU A 140 -7.05 -25.61 19.20
CA GLU A 140 -5.86 -25.71 18.37
C GLU A 140 -4.61 -25.61 19.23
N LYS A 141 -3.71 -26.56 19.04
CA LYS A 141 -2.41 -26.58 19.72
C LYS A 141 -1.37 -25.91 18.81
N PRO A 142 -0.46 -25.13 19.40
CA PRO A 142 0.70 -24.65 18.67
C PRO A 142 1.43 -25.82 18.02
N ASN A 143 1.65 -25.72 16.73
CA ASN A 143 2.30 -26.74 15.93
C ASN A 143 3.02 -26.08 14.76
N GLY A 144 4.31 -26.21 14.74
CA GLY A 144 5.20 -25.67 13.69
C GLY A 144 6.43 -25.01 14.28
N ASP A 145 7.60 -25.47 13.82
CA ASP A 145 8.89 -24.96 14.28
C ASP A 145 9.33 -23.71 13.50
N VAL A 146 8.68 -23.48 12.37
CA VAL A 146 8.99 -22.37 11.43
C VAL A 146 7.79 -21.46 11.30
N THR A 147 8.04 -20.15 11.28
CA THR A 147 7.05 -19.11 11.01
C THR A 147 7.42 -18.38 9.73
N ASP A 148 6.73 -18.70 8.63
CA ASP A 148 6.91 -18.00 7.33
C ASP A 148 5.75 -17.02 7.09
N LEU A 149 5.96 -15.79 7.56
CA LEU A 149 5.01 -14.70 7.37
C LEU A 149 4.82 -14.31 5.89
N ALA A 150 5.90 -14.36 5.10
CA ALA A 150 5.85 -13.94 3.71
C ALA A 150 4.98 -14.90 2.88
N THR A 151 5.19 -16.20 3.02
CA THR A 151 4.41 -17.24 2.35
C THR A 151 2.96 -17.24 2.86
N ALA A 152 2.73 -17.06 4.16
CA ALA A 152 1.38 -17.00 4.73
C ALA A 152 0.56 -15.83 4.19
N VAL A 153 1.13 -14.63 4.11
CA VAL A 153 0.47 -13.45 3.56
C VAL A 153 0.27 -13.60 2.05
N THR A 154 1.31 -14.00 1.31
CA THR A 154 1.22 -14.14 -0.16
C THR A 154 0.19 -15.21 -0.55
N GLY A 155 0.19 -16.36 0.14
CA GLY A 155 -0.77 -17.43 -0.09
C GLY A 155 -2.22 -16.99 0.20
N SER A 156 -2.43 -16.19 1.24
CA SER A 156 -3.75 -15.65 1.55
C SER A 156 -4.24 -14.61 0.53
N LEU A 157 -3.34 -13.86 -0.11
CA LEU A 157 -3.68 -12.87 -1.13
C LEU A 157 -4.10 -13.48 -2.47
N THR A 158 -3.72 -14.73 -2.76
CA THR A 158 -4.06 -15.40 -4.02
C THR A 158 -5.53 -15.74 -4.14
N ASP A 159 -6.23 -15.94 -3.04
CA ASP A 159 -7.65 -16.35 -3.07
C ASP A 159 -8.55 -15.26 -3.62
N ARG A 160 -8.34 -14.02 -3.22
CA ARG A 160 -9.06 -12.86 -3.75
C ARG A 160 -8.13 -11.65 -3.90
N PRO A 161 -7.41 -11.52 -5.00
CA PRO A 161 -6.38 -10.48 -5.16
C PRO A 161 -6.93 -9.04 -5.17
N ARG A 162 -8.26 -8.87 -5.11
CA ARG A 162 -8.93 -7.57 -5.11
C ARG A 162 -10.03 -7.52 -4.05
N GLY A 163 -10.03 -6.44 -3.27
CA GLY A 163 -11.08 -6.19 -2.29
C GLY A 163 -11.00 -7.08 -1.07
N GLN A 164 -9.78 -7.38 -0.61
CA GLN A 164 -9.53 -8.07 0.65
C GLN A 164 -8.60 -7.26 1.55
N ALA A 165 -8.71 -7.53 2.84
CA ALA A 165 -7.78 -7.08 3.86
C ALA A 165 -7.29 -8.29 4.65
N ILE A 166 -6.05 -8.25 5.14
CA ILE A 166 -5.49 -9.26 6.01
C ILE A 166 -5.21 -8.63 7.35
N TRP A 167 -5.67 -9.28 8.41
CA TRP A 167 -5.34 -8.92 9.78
C TRP A 167 -4.50 -10.05 10.37
N LEU A 168 -3.23 -9.75 10.62
CA LEU A 168 -2.25 -10.70 11.13
C LEU A 168 -2.22 -10.67 12.67
N LEU A 169 -2.37 -11.83 13.29
CA LEU A 169 -2.26 -12.07 14.72
C LEU A 169 -1.07 -13.01 14.97
N SER A 170 0.08 -12.44 15.30
CA SER A 170 1.35 -13.14 15.53
C SER A 170 2.13 -12.43 16.63
N ASP A 171 3.08 -13.12 17.25
CA ASP A 171 4.06 -12.51 18.17
C ASP A 171 5.21 -11.80 17.44
N GLY A 172 5.21 -11.83 16.12
CA GLY A 172 6.19 -11.15 15.27
C GLY A 172 7.52 -11.89 15.09
N ILE A 173 7.64 -13.11 15.61
CA ILE A 173 8.83 -13.94 15.41
C ILE A 173 8.77 -14.57 14.03
N HIS A 174 9.75 -14.25 13.17
CA HIS A 174 9.92 -14.83 11.84
C HIS A 174 11.26 -15.55 11.79
N ASN A 175 11.24 -16.84 11.47
CA ASN A 175 12.42 -17.71 11.49
C ASN A 175 12.52 -18.65 10.27
N ALA A 176 11.87 -18.25 9.15
CA ALA A 176 11.93 -18.95 7.87
C ALA A 176 13.04 -18.41 6.97
#